data_c66d3b0368bc33893f9b917f18c71b00
#
_entry.id   c66d3b0368bc33893f9b917f18c71b00
#
_cell.length_a   1.000
_cell.length_b   1.000
_cell.length_c   1.000
_cell.angle_alpha   90.00
_cell.angle_beta   90.00
_cell.angle_gamma   90.00
#
_symmetry.space_group_name_H-M   'P 1'
#
loop_
_entity.id
_entity.type
_entity.pdbx_description
1 polymer ?
#
loop_
_entity_poly.entity_id
_entity_poly.type
_entity_poly.pdbx_seq_one_letter_code
_entity_poly.pdbx_strand_id
1 'polypeptide(L)'
;MKKIILFGSGHMGRDALHVLGEENVYCYCDNYTNSSKKIKGKPVISYRELLQIYNEYLIVISLNEVNTDNVIAQLENDGIREYIPYLGIVGFKTKVWGEKDVLTYLNSTENQCFAQTNYYKNKYLHEKSKLQYLMEHSDITKLLPATGELRIRQKKLLDFVEGFLDSIEELNITPFLLGGNLIGEYRHKG
;
A
#
# COMPACT_ATOMS: atom_id res chain seq x y z
N MET A 1 -14.27 18.56 18.33
CA MET A 1 -13.47 18.03 17.20
C MET A 1 -12.95 16.66 17.56
N LYS A 2 -13.04 15.69 16.65
CA LYS A 2 -12.53 14.34 16.83
C LYS A 2 -10.99 14.37 16.80
N LYS A 3 -10.33 13.72 17.75
CA LYS A 3 -8.89 13.45 17.69
C LYS A 3 -8.61 12.34 16.68
N ILE A 4 -7.35 12.19 16.32
CA ILE A 4 -6.91 11.27 15.24
C ILE A 4 -6.51 9.92 15.82
N ILE A 5 -6.93 8.84 15.16
CA ILE A 5 -6.32 7.51 15.25
C ILE A 5 -5.50 7.29 13.98
N LEU A 6 -4.21 7.02 14.12
CA LEU A 6 -3.32 6.68 13.00
C LEU A 6 -3.39 5.17 12.73
N PHE A 7 -4.00 4.78 11.62
CA PHE A 7 -3.98 3.39 11.20
C PHE A 7 -2.65 3.08 10.49
N GLY A 8 -1.80 2.33 11.16
CA GLY A 8 -0.44 2.03 10.77
C GLY A 8 0.58 2.56 11.78
N SER A 9 1.31 1.66 12.42
CA SER A 9 2.29 1.95 13.47
C SER A 9 3.75 1.99 12.98
N GLY A 10 3.95 1.82 11.67
CA GLY A 10 5.26 1.78 11.01
C GLY A 10 5.91 3.15 10.80
N HIS A 11 6.80 3.23 9.79
CA HIS A 11 7.53 4.46 9.46
C HIS A 11 6.57 5.59 9.06
N MET A 12 5.63 5.33 8.17
CA MET A 12 4.66 6.33 7.72
C MET A 12 3.73 6.82 8.85
N GLY A 13 3.38 5.93 9.80
CA GLY A 13 2.62 6.35 10.98
C GLY A 13 3.39 7.31 11.87
N ARG A 14 4.70 7.11 12.02
CA ARG A 14 5.57 8.02 12.78
C ARG A 14 5.77 9.37 12.08
N ASP A 15 5.86 9.34 10.75
CA ASP A 15 5.90 10.56 9.95
C ASP A 15 4.58 11.32 10.04
N ALA A 16 3.45 10.64 9.90
CA ALA A 16 2.13 11.21 10.06
C ALA A 16 1.92 11.83 11.45
N LEU A 17 2.39 11.17 12.52
CA LEU A 17 2.35 11.73 13.87
C LEU A 17 3.06 13.08 13.96
N HIS A 18 4.26 13.16 13.37
CA HIS A 18 5.05 14.40 13.36
C HIS A 18 4.37 15.51 12.54
N VAL A 19 3.80 15.14 11.40
CA VAL A 19 3.14 16.09 10.47
C VAL A 19 1.83 16.63 11.03
N LEU A 20 1.04 15.74 11.67
CA LEU A 20 -0.30 16.07 12.17
C LEU A 20 -0.29 16.67 13.60
N GLY A 21 0.84 16.61 14.29
CA GLY A 21 1.00 17.05 15.66
C GLY A 21 0.66 15.95 16.67
N GLU A 22 1.58 15.71 17.60
CA GLU A 22 1.42 14.66 18.62
C GLU A 22 0.19 14.90 19.52
N GLU A 23 -0.14 16.14 19.80
CA GLU A 23 -1.30 16.56 20.60
C GLU A 23 -2.64 16.20 19.96
N ASN A 24 -2.68 16.13 18.62
CA ASN A 24 -3.87 15.83 17.83
C ASN A 24 -4.14 14.33 17.71
N VAL A 25 -3.11 13.51 17.92
CA VAL A 25 -3.21 12.05 17.79
C VAL A 25 -3.52 11.41 19.14
N TYR A 26 -4.58 10.60 19.17
CA TYR A 26 -4.97 9.83 20.36
C TYR A 26 -4.11 8.57 20.49
N CYS A 27 -4.10 7.72 19.44
CA CYS A 27 -3.38 6.45 19.44
C CYS A 27 -3.04 6.00 18.01
N TYR A 28 -2.27 4.92 17.91
CA TYR A 28 -2.13 4.14 16.69
C TYR A 28 -3.11 2.97 16.70
N CYS A 29 -3.51 2.50 15.51
CA CYS A 29 -4.15 1.22 15.28
C CYS A 29 -3.27 0.36 14.36
N ASP A 30 -3.16 -0.93 14.64
CA ASP A 30 -2.37 -1.84 13.80
C ASP A 30 -2.97 -3.25 13.85
N ASN A 31 -3.09 -3.89 12.67
CA ASN A 31 -3.65 -5.24 12.55
C ASN A 31 -2.78 -6.34 13.19
N TYR A 32 -1.49 -6.07 13.35
CA TYR A 32 -0.48 -7.08 13.77
C TYR A 32 0.09 -6.81 15.15
N THR A 33 -0.51 -5.92 15.92
CA THR A 33 0.05 -5.52 17.22
C THR A 33 -0.82 -5.99 18.39
N ASN A 34 -0.15 -6.50 19.43
CA ASN A 34 -0.77 -6.72 20.74
C ASN A 34 -0.87 -5.40 21.49
N SER A 35 -1.99 -5.18 22.17
CA SER A 35 -2.44 -3.90 22.81
C SER A 35 -1.54 -3.32 23.92
N SER A 36 -0.35 -3.91 24.20
CA SER A 36 0.57 -3.43 25.22
C SER A 36 1.69 -2.50 24.71
N LYS A 37 1.78 -2.30 23.38
CA LYS A 37 2.86 -1.54 22.75
C LYS A 37 2.56 -0.04 22.78
N LYS A 38 3.60 0.76 23.07
CA LYS A 38 3.57 2.21 22.91
C LYS A 38 4.61 2.65 21.88
N ILE A 39 4.25 3.61 21.04
CA ILE A 39 5.14 4.22 20.05
C ILE A 39 5.09 5.73 20.22
N LYS A 40 6.25 6.35 20.48
CA LYS A 40 6.31 7.79 20.78
C LYS A 40 5.34 8.22 21.90
N GLY A 41 5.22 7.40 22.94
CA GLY A 41 4.31 7.65 24.06
C GLY A 41 2.83 7.36 23.80
N LYS A 42 2.43 7.13 22.55
CA LYS A 42 1.04 6.83 22.17
C LYS A 42 0.77 5.31 22.23
N PRO A 43 -0.38 4.88 22.77
CA PRO A 43 -0.75 3.47 22.76
C PRO A 43 -0.99 2.99 21.33
N VAL A 44 -0.81 1.68 21.12
CA VAL A 44 -1.16 1.00 19.87
C VAL A 44 -2.32 0.07 20.18
N ILE A 45 -3.45 0.27 19.54
CA ILE A 45 -4.66 -0.56 19.68
C ILE A 45 -4.78 -1.54 18.51
N SER A 46 -5.48 -2.63 18.74
CA SER A 46 -5.87 -3.58 17.70
C SER A 46 -7.04 -3.04 16.86
N TYR A 47 -7.26 -3.63 15.71
CA TYR A 47 -8.43 -3.32 14.87
C TYR A 47 -9.76 -3.60 15.61
N ARG A 48 -9.81 -4.66 16.41
CA ARG A 48 -11.00 -4.98 17.21
C ARG A 48 -11.33 -3.89 18.22
N GLU A 49 -10.33 -3.28 18.84
CA GLU A 49 -10.52 -2.15 19.76
C GLU A 49 -10.92 -0.89 18.99
N LEU A 50 -10.37 -0.67 17.78
CA LEU A 50 -10.78 0.43 16.91
C LEU A 50 -12.28 0.37 16.61
N LEU A 51 -12.84 -0.80 16.30
CA LEU A 51 -14.26 -0.98 16.02
C LEU A 51 -15.19 -0.56 17.17
N GLN A 52 -14.69 -0.49 18.39
CA GLN A 52 -15.46 -0.06 19.54
C GLN A 52 -15.52 1.46 19.73
N ILE A 53 -14.53 2.18 19.17
CA ILE A 53 -14.34 3.61 19.44
C ILE A 53 -14.31 4.51 18.19
N TYR A 54 -14.32 3.95 16.98
CA TYR A 54 -14.07 4.70 15.73
C TYR A 54 -15.00 5.91 15.55
N ASN A 55 -16.23 5.85 16.05
CA ASN A 55 -17.21 6.94 15.94
C ASN A 55 -16.77 8.24 16.65
N GLU A 56 -15.90 8.12 17.66
CA GLU A 56 -15.42 9.24 18.47
C GLU A 56 -14.16 9.88 17.88
N TYR A 57 -13.52 9.22 16.92
CA TYR A 57 -12.22 9.60 16.37
C TYR A 57 -12.26 9.72 14.87
N LEU A 58 -11.25 10.41 14.34
CA LEU A 58 -10.98 10.51 12.91
C LEU A 58 -9.89 9.50 12.55
N ILE A 59 -10.17 8.60 11.63
CA ILE A 59 -9.20 7.60 11.18
C ILE A 59 -8.33 8.19 10.06
N VAL A 60 -7.01 8.23 10.27
CA VAL A 60 -6.03 8.59 9.24
C VAL A 60 -5.20 7.35 8.90
N ILE A 61 -5.30 6.88 7.65
CA ILE A 61 -4.60 5.67 7.18
C ILE A 61 -3.19 6.06 6.75
N SER A 62 -2.18 5.74 7.59
CA SER A 62 -0.78 6.11 7.42
C SER A 62 0.09 4.91 7.00
N LEU A 63 -0.23 4.36 5.84
CA LEU A 63 0.39 3.17 5.24
C LEU A 63 0.85 3.46 3.81
N ASN A 64 1.67 2.56 3.24
CA ASN A 64 1.98 2.59 1.81
C ASN A 64 0.72 2.31 0.97
N GLU A 65 0.79 2.57 -0.33
CA GLU A 65 -0.37 2.50 -1.23
C GLU A 65 -1.09 1.15 -1.17
N VAL A 66 -0.36 0.04 -1.28
CA VAL A 66 -0.94 -1.32 -1.28
C VAL A 66 -1.67 -1.62 0.03
N ASN A 67 -1.04 -1.31 1.16
CA ASN A 67 -1.63 -1.54 2.47
C ASN A 67 -2.77 -0.55 2.79
N THR A 68 -2.72 0.66 2.24
CA THR A 68 -3.81 1.64 2.35
C THR A 68 -5.08 1.11 1.70
N ASP A 69 -5.00 0.55 0.49
CA ASP A 69 -6.16 -0.05 -0.19
C ASP A 69 -6.75 -1.22 0.60
N ASN A 70 -5.91 -2.08 1.16
CA ASN A 70 -6.36 -3.20 1.98
C ASN A 70 -7.11 -2.73 3.23
N VAL A 71 -6.61 -1.68 3.89
CA VAL A 71 -7.26 -1.11 5.06
C VAL A 71 -8.54 -0.36 4.68
N ILE A 72 -8.57 0.34 3.56
CA ILE A 72 -9.80 0.96 3.04
C ILE A 72 -10.88 -0.12 2.84
N ALA A 73 -10.55 -1.21 2.14
CA ALA A 73 -11.49 -2.30 1.93
C ALA A 73 -11.96 -2.93 3.26
N GLN A 74 -11.06 -3.08 4.25
CA GLN A 74 -11.38 -3.58 5.57
C GLN A 74 -12.36 -2.66 6.31
N LEU A 75 -12.10 -1.36 6.35
CA LEU A 75 -12.98 -0.36 6.99
C LEU A 75 -14.35 -0.32 6.32
N GLU A 76 -14.39 -0.32 4.98
CA GLU A 76 -15.62 -0.27 4.20
C GLU A 76 -16.49 -1.51 4.36
N ASN A 77 -15.90 -2.70 4.51
CA ASN A 77 -16.61 -3.94 4.80
C ASN A 77 -17.30 -3.88 6.18
N ASP A 78 -16.70 -3.17 7.15
CA ASP A 78 -17.29 -2.94 8.46
C ASP A 78 -18.18 -1.68 8.51
N GLY A 79 -18.49 -1.08 7.35
CA GLY A 79 -19.39 0.06 7.21
C GLY A 79 -18.76 1.42 7.58
N ILE A 80 -17.46 1.48 7.83
CA ILE A 80 -16.76 2.71 8.19
C ILE A 80 -16.37 3.46 6.92
N ARG A 81 -16.97 4.65 6.72
CA ARG A 81 -16.75 5.49 5.53
C ARG A 81 -15.97 6.78 5.84
N GLU A 82 -15.88 7.15 7.13
CA GLU A 82 -15.17 8.35 7.58
C GLU A 82 -13.69 8.00 7.86
N TYR A 83 -12.84 8.12 6.85
CA TYR A 83 -11.40 7.93 6.94
C TYR A 83 -10.66 8.87 5.99
N ILE A 84 -9.39 9.12 6.27
CA ILE A 84 -8.50 9.95 5.46
C ILE A 84 -7.26 9.14 5.09
N PRO A 85 -7.02 8.86 3.81
CA PRO A 85 -5.71 8.35 3.37
C PRO A 85 -4.64 9.42 3.56
N TYR A 86 -3.62 9.14 4.38
CA TYR A 86 -2.51 10.08 4.62
C TYR A 86 -1.80 10.46 3.31
N LEU A 87 -1.67 9.53 2.37
CA LEU A 87 -1.13 9.79 1.04
C LEU A 87 -1.95 10.81 0.23
N GLY A 88 -3.22 11.00 0.56
CA GLY A 88 -4.09 12.02 -0.05
C GLY A 88 -3.85 13.42 0.48
N ILE A 89 -3.16 13.56 1.61
CA ILE A 89 -2.85 14.85 2.26
C ILE A 89 -1.35 15.17 2.31
N VAL A 90 -0.48 14.22 1.97
CA VAL A 90 0.97 14.45 1.83
C VAL A 90 1.21 15.49 0.72
N GLY A 91 1.95 16.54 1.02
CA GLY A 91 2.21 17.64 0.10
C GLY A 91 1.30 18.87 0.29
N PHE A 92 0.22 18.77 1.07
CA PHE A 92 -0.62 19.94 1.42
C PHE A 92 -0.03 20.82 2.53
N LYS A 93 0.94 20.29 3.28
CA LYS A 93 1.50 20.89 4.50
C LYS A 93 1.89 22.38 4.37
N THR A 94 2.27 22.83 3.18
CA THR A 94 2.72 24.21 2.96
C THR A 94 1.70 25.14 2.33
N LYS A 95 0.66 24.59 1.68
CA LYS A 95 -0.29 25.41 0.92
C LYS A 95 -1.67 25.55 1.57
N VAL A 96 -2.12 24.54 2.32
CA VAL A 96 -3.51 24.44 2.77
C VAL A 96 -3.66 24.64 4.29
N TRP A 97 -2.67 24.23 5.09
CA TRP A 97 -2.80 24.28 6.54
C TRP A 97 -2.42 25.64 7.12
N GLY A 98 -1.56 26.41 6.48
CA GLY A 98 -1.21 27.75 6.91
C GLY A 98 -1.24 27.95 8.43
N GLU A 99 -2.03 28.89 8.91
CA GLU A 99 -2.29 29.17 10.33
C GLU A 99 -3.50 28.39 10.89
N LYS A 100 -4.17 27.53 10.09
CA LYS A 100 -5.35 26.78 10.55
C LYS A 100 -4.95 25.53 11.31
N ASP A 101 -5.64 25.30 12.42
CA ASP A 101 -5.54 24.07 13.21
C ASP A 101 -5.84 22.85 12.33
N VAL A 102 -4.90 21.89 12.35
CA VAL A 102 -4.97 20.62 11.58
C VAL A 102 -6.27 19.86 11.86
N LEU A 103 -6.69 19.81 13.12
CA LEU A 103 -7.94 19.13 13.48
C LEU A 103 -9.16 19.79 12.86
N THR A 104 -9.21 21.12 12.85
CA THR A 104 -10.30 21.86 12.21
C THR A 104 -10.38 21.55 10.74
N TYR A 105 -9.24 21.50 10.06
CA TYR A 105 -9.18 21.14 8.64
C TYR A 105 -9.66 19.71 8.38
N LEU A 106 -9.11 18.73 9.11
CA LEU A 106 -9.38 17.32 8.87
C LEU A 106 -10.78 16.87 9.34
N ASN A 107 -11.41 17.59 10.28
CA ASN A 107 -12.79 17.30 10.70
C ASN A 107 -13.86 17.85 9.73
N SER A 108 -13.47 18.58 8.69
CA SER A 108 -14.40 19.01 7.64
C SER A 108 -14.69 17.86 6.66
N THR A 109 -15.96 17.56 6.45
CA THR A 109 -16.39 16.53 5.48
C THR A 109 -15.89 16.81 4.07
N GLU A 110 -15.88 18.08 3.66
CA GLU A 110 -15.36 18.52 2.36
C GLU A 110 -13.88 18.18 2.21
N ASN A 111 -13.07 18.45 3.24
CA ASN A 111 -11.64 18.17 3.22
C ASN A 111 -11.34 16.66 3.29
N GLN A 112 -12.18 15.88 3.97
CA GLN A 112 -12.09 14.42 3.96
C GLN A 112 -12.36 13.85 2.57
N CYS A 113 -13.45 14.28 1.92
CA CYS A 113 -13.75 13.91 0.53
C CYS A 113 -12.64 14.33 -0.43
N PHE A 114 -12.09 15.53 -0.22
CA PHE A 114 -10.98 16.01 -1.03
C PHE A 114 -9.73 15.15 -0.85
N ALA A 115 -9.37 14.77 0.37
CA ALA A 115 -8.23 13.89 0.64
C ALA A 115 -8.39 12.50 0.01
N GLN A 116 -9.59 11.92 0.11
CA GLN A 116 -9.92 10.65 -0.55
C GLN A 116 -9.81 10.78 -2.08
N THR A 117 -10.44 11.79 -2.67
CA THR A 117 -10.39 12.05 -4.11
C THR A 117 -8.95 12.24 -4.59
N ASN A 118 -8.14 12.99 -3.84
CA ASN A 118 -6.75 13.26 -4.18
C ASN A 118 -5.88 12.00 -4.10
N TYR A 119 -6.14 11.13 -3.12
CA TYR A 119 -5.48 9.82 -3.05
C TYR A 119 -5.71 9.00 -4.31
N TYR A 120 -6.96 8.81 -4.72
CA TYR A 120 -7.29 8.03 -5.92
C TYR A 120 -6.80 8.69 -7.21
N LYS A 121 -6.85 10.02 -7.29
CA LYS A 121 -6.29 10.77 -8.42
C LYS A 121 -4.78 10.55 -8.56
N ASN A 122 -4.04 10.67 -7.46
CA ASN A 122 -2.59 10.48 -7.46
C ASN A 122 -2.22 9.04 -7.83
N LYS A 123 -2.94 8.06 -7.28
CA LYS A 123 -2.80 6.66 -7.64
C LYS A 123 -3.05 6.42 -9.12
N TYR A 124 -4.14 6.94 -9.67
CA TYR A 124 -4.44 6.84 -11.11
C TYR A 124 -3.32 7.45 -11.97
N LEU A 125 -2.84 8.64 -11.62
CA LEU A 125 -1.75 9.29 -12.34
C LEU A 125 -0.44 8.49 -12.27
N HIS A 126 -0.16 7.89 -11.13
CA HIS A 126 1.01 7.03 -10.94
C HIS A 126 0.93 5.77 -11.82
N GLU A 127 -0.21 5.07 -11.80
CA GLU A 127 -0.41 3.87 -12.65
C GLU A 127 -0.42 4.23 -14.15
N LYS A 128 -1.02 5.35 -14.53
CA LYS A 128 -0.96 5.86 -15.90
C LYS A 128 0.46 6.14 -16.35
N SER A 129 1.28 6.77 -15.50
CA SER A 129 2.69 7.06 -15.81
C SER A 129 3.51 5.78 -15.94
N LYS A 130 3.28 4.78 -15.08
CA LYS A 130 3.91 3.46 -15.20
C LYS A 130 3.54 2.78 -16.53
N LEU A 131 2.25 2.79 -16.87
CA LEU A 131 1.77 2.20 -18.12
C LEU A 131 2.38 2.90 -19.33
N GLN A 132 2.41 4.24 -19.32
CA GLN A 132 3.03 5.03 -20.39
C GLN A 132 4.52 4.71 -20.52
N TYR A 133 5.27 4.69 -19.40
CA TYR A 133 6.67 4.30 -19.39
C TYR A 133 6.88 2.90 -19.98
N LEU A 134 6.05 1.93 -19.59
CA LEU A 134 6.10 0.57 -20.15
C LEU A 134 5.79 0.55 -21.63
N MET A 135 4.82 1.33 -22.10
CA MET A 135 4.50 1.43 -23.54
C MET A 135 5.64 2.07 -24.35
N GLU A 136 6.33 3.07 -23.80
CA GLU A 136 7.44 3.76 -24.48
C GLU A 136 8.73 2.94 -24.48
N HIS A 137 8.99 2.16 -23.41
CA HIS A 137 10.26 1.46 -23.20
C HIS A 137 10.15 -0.06 -23.41
N SER A 138 8.94 -0.63 -23.38
CA SER A 138 8.69 -2.02 -23.72
C SER A 138 7.96 -2.04 -25.04
N ASP A 139 8.64 -2.48 -26.09
CA ASP A 139 7.98 -2.74 -27.38
C ASP A 139 7.14 -4.01 -27.25
N ILE A 140 6.03 -3.89 -26.49
CA ILE A 140 5.11 -5.00 -26.20
C ILE A 140 4.55 -5.59 -27.49
N THR A 141 4.51 -4.80 -28.58
CA THR A 141 4.05 -5.24 -29.90
C THR A 141 5.10 -6.03 -30.66
N LYS A 142 6.36 -5.97 -30.23
CA LYS A 142 7.52 -6.64 -30.81
C LYS A 142 8.14 -7.71 -29.90
N LEU A 143 7.38 -8.28 -29.00
CA LEU A 143 7.80 -9.50 -28.30
C LEU A 143 7.84 -10.64 -29.30
N LEU A 144 8.87 -10.61 -30.15
CA LEU A 144 9.19 -11.72 -31.03
C LEU A 144 9.71 -12.87 -30.16
N PRO A 145 9.30 -14.09 -30.43
CA PRO A 145 9.89 -15.25 -29.78
C PRO A 145 11.41 -15.18 -29.89
N ALA A 146 12.09 -15.48 -28.83
CA ALA A 146 13.54 -15.53 -28.87
C ALA A 146 14.00 -16.49 -29.98
N THR A 147 14.90 -16.05 -30.84
CA THR A 147 15.44 -16.83 -31.95
C THR A 147 16.95 -17.00 -31.82
N GLY A 148 17.52 -17.88 -32.62
CA GLY A 148 18.95 -18.09 -32.65
C GLY A 148 19.57 -18.54 -31.34
N GLU A 149 20.74 -17.99 -31.00
CA GLU A 149 21.52 -18.36 -29.84
C GLU A 149 20.78 -18.11 -28.52
N LEU A 150 19.98 -17.05 -28.44
CA LEU A 150 19.20 -16.74 -27.26
C LEU A 150 18.14 -17.84 -26.97
N ARG A 151 17.46 -18.32 -28.03
CA ARG A 151 16.51 -19.42 -27.90
C ARG A 151 17.18 -20.71 -27.45
N ILE A 152 18.38 -20.98 -27.98
CA ILE A 152 19.15 -22.17 -27.56
C ILE A 152 19.50 -22.08 -26.07
N ARG A 153 19.93 -20.90 -25.59
CA ARG A 153 20.25 -20.69 -24.16
C ARG A 153 19.02 -20.83 -23.29
N GLN A 154 17.88 -20.27 -23.72
CA GLN A 154 16.61 -20.40 -23.00
C GLN A 154 16.17 -21.86 -22.90
N LYS A 155 16.27 -22.63 -24.00
CA LYS A 155 15.92 -24.04 -23.99
C LYS A 155 16.80 -24.84 -23.02
N LYS A 156 18.11 -24.64 -23.04
CA LYS A 156 19.03 -25.30 -22.10
C LYS A 156 18.70 -24.96 -20.66
N LEU A 157 18.27 -23.71 -20.38
CA LEU A 157 17.87 -23.31 -19.04
C LEU A 157 16.57 -23.98 -18.61
N LEU A 158 15.60 -24.09 -19.52
CA LEU A 158 14.35 -24.82 -19.28
C LEU A 158 14.63 -26.29 -19.00
N ASP A 159 15.40 -26.95 -19.85
CA ASP A 159 15.78 -28.36 -19.69
C ASP A 159 16.49 -28.59 -18.32
N PHE A 160 17.31 -27.62 -17.88
CA PHE A 160 17.95 -27.67 -16.57
C PHE A 160 16.93 -27.51 -15.41
N VAL A 161 15.99 -26.54 -15.55
CA VAL A 161 14.95 -26.31 -14.55
C VAL A 161 14.01 -27.50 -14.45
N GLU A 162 13.60 -28.09 -15.57
CA GLU A 162 12.76 -29.30 -15.60
C GLU A 162 13.48 -30.46 -14.88
N GLY A 163 14.74 -30.74 -15.23
CA GLY A 163 15.50 -31.77 -14.55
C GLY A 163 15.73 -31.52 -13.06
N PHE A 164 15.82 -30.25 -12.65
CA PHE A 164 15.88 -29.89 -11.23
C PHE A 164 14.51 -30.13 -10.54
N LEU A 165 13.41 -29.75 -11.18
CA LEU A 165 12.06 -29.97 -10.66
C LEU A 165 11.77 -31.46 -10.48
N ASP A 166 12.13 -32.29 -11.47
CA ASP A 166 12.01 -33.74 -11.37
C ASP A 166 12.80 -34.28 -10.17
N SER A 167 14.02 -33.74 -9.94
CA SER A 167 14.88 -34.17 -8.84
C SER A 167 14.34 -33.83 -7.44
N ILE A 168 13.53 -32.78 -7.32
CA ILE A 168 12.95 -32.35 -6.03
C ILE A 168 11.52 -32.83 -5.80
N GLU A 169 10.87 -33.38 -6.82
CA GLU A 169 9.52 -33.94 -6.71
C GLU A 169 9.43 -35.02 -5.64
N GLU A 170 10.43 -35.91 -5.59
CA GLU A 170 10.54 -36.96 -4.57
C GLU A 170 10.66 -36.41 -3.12
N LEU A 171 11.10 -35.15 -2.97
CA LEU A 171 11.26 -34.49 -1.68
C LEU A 171 9.99 -33.81 -1.16
N ASN A 172 8.90 -33.92 -1.91
CA ASN A 172 7.62 -33.28 -1.61
C ASN A 172 7.74 -31.74 -1.41
N ILE A 173 8.64 -31.11 -2.17
CA ILE A 173 8.87 -29.67 -2.18
C ILE A 173 8.07 -29.07 -3.35
N THR A 174 7.22 -28.08 -3.07
CA THR A 174 6.50 -27.34 -4.11
C THR A 174 7.26 -26.06 -4.45
N PRO A 175 7.99 -26.03 -5.58
CA PRO A 175 8.66 -24.82 -6.04
C PRO A 175 7.66 -23.83 -6.62
N PHE A 176 8.01 -22.55 -6.58
CA PHE A 176 7.23 -21.50 -7.21
C PHE A 176 8.13 -20.48 -7.90
N LEU A 177 7.61 -19.92 -9.00
CA LEU A 177 8.32 -18.93 -9.79
C LEU A 177 8.24 -17.54 -9.13
N LEU A 178 9.36 -16.85 -9.02
CA LEU A 178 9.46 -15.51 -8.47
C LEU A 178 10.08 -14.53 -9.48
N GLY A 179 9.54 -13.30 -9.47
CA GLY A 179 10.14 -12.18 -10.19
C GLY A 179 10.22 -12.35 -11.69
N GLY A 180 11.43 -12.21 -12.24
CA GLY A 180 11.66 -12.22 -13.69
C GLY A 180 11.29 -13.53 -14.40
N ASN A 181 11.39 -14.66 -13.73
CA ASN A 181 11.05 -15.96 -14.30
C ASN A 181 9.55 -16.09 -14.55
N LEU A 182 8.72 -15.65 -13.60
CA LEU A 182 7.28 -15.63 -13.75
C LEU A 182 6.84 -14.71 -14.91
N ILE A 183 7.49 -13.54 -15.02
CA ILE A 183 7.26 -12.61 -16.12
C ILE A 183 7.66 -13.23 -17.46
N GLY A 184 8.77 -13.97 -17.49
CA GLY A 184 9.26 -14.68 -18.67
C GLY A 184 8.24 -15.70 -19.16
N GLU A 185 7.72 -16.53 -18.28
CA GLU A 185 6.70 -17.53 -18.64
C GLU A 185 5.42 -16.86 -19.15
N TYR A 186 4.93 -15.84 -18.45
CA TYR A 186 3.72 -15.14 -18.86
C TYR A 186 3.86 -14.45 -20.22
N ARG A 187 5.05 -13.89 -20.53
CA ARG A 187 5.32 -13.23 -21.80
C ARG A 187 5.51 -14.18 -22.97
N HIS A 188 6.13 -15.31 -22.73
CA HIS A 188 6.57 -16.20 -23.80
C HIS A 188 5.74 -17.48 -23.91
N LYS A 189 4.76 -17.66 -23.01
CA LYS A 189 3.90 -18.84 -22.93
C LYS A 189 4.69 -20.17 -22.95
N GLY A 190 5.70 -20.25 -22.12
CA GLY A 190 6.62 -21.38 -22.04
C GLY A 190 7.79 -21.29 -23.01
#